data_5fee9ee94683e28ba13107fa78ac6998
#
_entry.id   5fee9ee94683e28ba13107fa78ac6998
#
_cell.length_a   1.000
_cell.length_b   1.000
_cell.length_c   1.000
_cell.angle_alpha   90.00
_cell.angle_beta   90.00
_cell.angle_gamma   90.00
#
_symmetry.space_group_name_H-M   'P 1'
#
loop_
_entity.id
_entity.type
_entity.pdbx_description
1 polymer ?
#
loop_
_entity_poly.entity_id
_entity_poly.type
_entity_poly.pdbx_seq_one_letter_code
_entity_poly.pdbx_strand_id
1 'polypeptide(L)'
;MKKILLLILALISVEMSAQVLYDHTPNARIAAMGGAAVATRGDAFAAFGNAASALMEYRMVQLSFGYTDFAGELYGQNRIFSGGGYVRFASRHALIVGMQFNLAPPHNYNDKRPGTQRYDLAYGYRISDRVALAATGRFHRTYGHFADEANYNGGGADVAVFSHIPLLFMEGATLNVGGKVAFDAPYSAEYNRYSISPSVGAALSMPFSDAHILDITTELRYGYSKQSDIFAAKLGAEYSLMRLVYLRVGGNVAHVADNQTIGYATMGAGIRFFHFQFDVAYLVGKKDTPFHNAVQLNFGLDF
;
A
#
# COMPACT_ATOMS: atom_id res chain seq x y z
N MET A 1 4.27 1.02 40.09
CA MET A 1 5.21 1.31 39.00
C MET A 1 5.10 0.29 37.85
N LYS A 2 5.23 -1.04 38.06
CA LYS A 2 5.12 -2.04 36.97
C LYS A 2 3.81 -2.00 36.18
N LYS A 3 2.66 -1.76 36.84
CA LYS A 3 1.34 -1.65 36.16
C LYS A 3 1.21 -0.38 35.31
N ILE A 4 1.84 0.73 35.73
CA ILE A 4 1.85 1.98 34.95
C ILE A 4 2.77 1.82 33.73
N LEU A 5 3.90 1.13 33.86
CA LEU A 5 4.81 0.84 32.76
C LEU A 5 4.16 -0.10 31.70
N LEU A 6 3.39 -1.10 32.15
CA LEU A 6 2.60 -1.97 31.28
C LEU A 6 1.47 -1.21 30.56
N LEU A 7 0.83 -0.24 31.23
CA LEU A 7 -0.20 0.60 30.63
C LEU A 7 0.42 1.54 29.55
N ILE A 8 1.58 2.11 29.82
CA ILE A 8 2.32 2.94 28.85
C ILE A 8 2.78 2.10 27.66
N LEU A 9 3.30 0.88 27.88
CA LEU A 9 3.66 -0.05 26.82
C LEU A 9 2.45 -0.49 25.97
N ALA A 10 1.29 -0.70 26.60
CA ALA A 10 0.06 -1.03 25.90
C ALA A 10 -0.47 0.15 25.08
N LEU A 11 -0.37 1.38 25.57
CA LEU A 11 -0.73 2.58 24.83
C LEU A 11 0.19 2.82 23.61
N ILE A 12 1.50 2.57 23.77
CA ILE A 12 2.47 2.66 22.67
C ILE A 12 2.19 1.60 21.60
N SER A 13 1.81 0.37 22.01
CA SER A 13 1.49 -0.72 21.08
C SER A 13 0.21 -0.46 20.26
N VAL A 14 -0.79 0.19 20.85
CA VAL A 14 -2.03 0.58 20.14
C VAL A 14 -1.77 1.66 19.10
N GLU A 15 -0.91 2.62 19.40
CA GLU A 15 -0.50 3.66 18.44
C GLU A 15 0.26 3.10 17.25
N MET A 16 1.17 2.15 17.46
CA MET A 16 1.90 1.48 16.39
C MET A 16 0.98 0.68 15.47
N SER A 17 -0.05 0.03 15.97
CA SER A 17 -0.98 -0.77 15.16
C SER A 17 -1.77 0.09 14.17
N ALA A 18 -2.23 1.28 14.55
CA ALA A 18 -2.93 2.19 13.66
C ALA A 18 -2.00 2.74 12.55
N GLN A 19 -0.76 3.04 12.89
CA GLN A 19 0.23 3.60 11.97
C GLN A 19 0.74 2.57 10.95
N VAL A 20 0.87 1.31 11.35
CA VAL A 20 1.22 0.19 10.48
C VAL A 20 0.15 -0.06 9.42
N LEU A 21 -1.12 0.09 9.76
CA LEU A 21 -2.22 -0.06 8.80
C LEU A 21 -2.17 0.99 7.68
N TYR A 22 -1.69 2.21 7.98
CA TYR A 22 -1.56 3.27 6.96
C TYR A 22 -0.42 3.06 5.97
N ASP A 23 0.65 2.35 6.35
CA ASP A 23 1.77 2.07 5.45
C ASP A 23 1.67 0.69 4.78
N HIS A 24 0.68 -0.11 5.16
CA HIS A 24 0.44 -1.40 4.54
C HIS A 24 -0.23 -1.22 3.17
N THR A 25 0.44 -1.72 2.13
CA THR A 25 -0.18 -1.84 0.82
C THR A 25 -0.95 -3.17 0.74
N PRO A 26 -2.25 -3.14 0.36
CA PRO A 26 -3.04 -4.37 0.22
C PRO A 26 -2.70 -5.19 -1.05
N ASN A 27 -1.65 -4.82 -1.75
CA ASN A 27 -1.23 -5.39 -3.01
C ASN A 27 -0.01 -6.30 -2.81
N ALA A 28 -0.17 -7.62 -2.94
CA ALA A 28 0.92 -8.58 -2.77
C ALA A 28 2.08 -8.35 -3.76
N ARG A 29 1.80 -7.93 -5.00
CA ARG A 29 2.83 -7.56 -5.96
C ARG A 29 3.70 -6.43 -5.42
N ILE A 30 3.09 -5.35 -4.96
CA ILE A 30 3.79 -4.18 -4.42
C ILE A 30 4.45 -4.51 -3.07
N ALA A 31 3.78 -5.26 -2.20
CA ALA A 31 4.33 -5.69 -0.92
C ALA A 31 5.61 -6.52 -1.12
N ALA A 32 5.63 -7.43 -2.11
CA ALA A 32 6.82 -8.21 -2.47
C ALA A 32 8.00 -7.35 -2.97
N MET A 33 7.73 -6.12 -3.40
CA MET A 33 8.73 -5.13 -3.81
C MET A 33 8.96 -4.05 -2.74
N GLY A 34 8.90 -4.41 -1.45
CA GLY A 34 9.15 -3.49 -0.34
C GLY A 34 8.06 -2.43 -0.13
N GLY A 35 6.92 -2.53 -0.82
CA GLY A 35 5.84 -1.55 -0.73
C GLY A 35 6.04 -0.30 -1.60
N ALA A 36 6.98 -0.27 -2.52
CA ALA A 36 7.24 0.87 -3.41
C ALA A 36 6.15 0.98 -4.49
N ALA A 37 5.13 1.80 -4.26
CA ALA A 37 3.91 1.85 -5.07
C ALA A 37 3.81 3.10 -5.96
N VAL A 38 4.45 4.22 -5.58
CA VAL A 38 4.13 5.54 -6.14
C VAL A 38 4.54 5.70 -7.60
N ALA A 39 5.58 5.00 -8.06
CA ALA A 39 6.06 5.00 -9.46
C ALA A 39 5.90 3.65 -10.16
N THR A 40 5.44 2.63 -9.44
CA THR A 40 5.21 1.30 -10.01
C THR A 40 3.99 1.34 -10.94
N ARG A 41 4.02 0.52 -12.00
CA ARG A 41 2.90 0.39 -12.93
C ARG A 41 1.61 0.08 -12.19
N GLY A 42 0.53 0.72 -12.64
CA GLY A 42 -0.77 0.60 -12.01
C GLY A 42 -1.37 -0.79 -12.12
N ASP A 43 -2.19 -1.11 -11.14
CA ASP A 43 -3.02 -2.31 -11.12
C ASP A 43 -4.34 -2.03 -10.39
N ALA A 44 -5.13 -3.05 -10.13
CA ALA A 44 -6.42 -2.91 -9.47
C ALA A 44 -6.35 -2.21 -8.10
N PHE A 45 -5.20 -2.22 -7.42
CA PHE A 45 -5.01 -1.55 -6.14
C PHE A 45 -4.40 -0.14 -6.23
N ALA A 46 -4.41 0.47 -7.41
CA ALA A 46 -3.82 1.80 -7.64
C ALA A 46 -4.39 2.90 -6.71
N ALA A 47 -5.64 2.78 -6.24
CA ALA A 47 -6.23 3.70 -5.26
C ALA A 47 -5.39 3.83 -3.97
N PHE A 48 -4.75 2.75 -3.52
CA PHE A 48 -3.93 2.75 -2.31
C PHE A 48 -2.49 3.25 -2.55
N GLY A 49 -1.98 3.09 -3.78
CA GLY A 49 -0.65 3.54 -4.20
C GLY A 49 -0.68 4.91 -4.86
N ASN A 50 -0.66 4.92 -6.17
CA ASN A 50 -0.77 6.10 -7.03
C ASN A 50 -1.89 5.88 -8.04
N ALA A 51 -3.04 6.49 -7.82
CA ALA A 51 -4.22 6.30 -8.67
C ALA A 51 -3.98 6.75 -10.13
N ALA A 52 -3.07 7.72 -10.37
CA ALA A 52 -2.74 8.19 -11.71
C ALA A 52 -2.04 7.11 -12.56
N SER A 53 -1.38 6.11 -11.94
CA SER A 53 -0.71 5.03 -12.66
C SER A 53 -1.67 4.13 -13.44
N ALA A 54 -2.91 3.97 -12.98
CA ALA A 54 -3.95 3.19 -13.68
C ALA A 54 -4.28 3.73 -15.09
N LEU A 55 -4.06 5.03 -15.33
CA LEU A 55 -4.31 5.66 -16.63
C LEU A 55 -3.25 5.33 -17.69
N MET A 56 -2.08 4.85 -17.26
CA MET A 56 -0.98 4.47 -18.13
C MET A 56 -0.96 2.98 -18.47
N GLU A 57 -1.88 2.21 -17.90
CA GLU A 57 -2.05 0.79 -18.21
C GLU A 57 -2.78 0.61 -19.55
N TYR A 58 -2.52 -0.53 -20.21
CA TYR A 58 -3.20 -0.86 -21.47
C TYR A 58 -4.57 -1.52 -21.26
N ARG A 59 -4.78 -2.17 -20.12
CA ARG A 59 -6.06 -2.80 -19.76
C ARG A 59 -7.11 -1.74 -19.47
N MET A 60 -8.34 -1.99 -19.91
CA MET A 60 -9.47 -1.08 -19.67
C MET A 60 -10.08 -1.29 -18.30
N VAL A 61 -10.14 -2.51 -17.82
CA VAL A 61 -10.75 -2.88 -16.55
C VAL A 61 -9.82 -3.83 -15.81
N GLN A 62 -9.60 -3.58 -14.53
CA GLN A 62 -8.98 -4.54 -13.62
C GLN A 62 -9.75 -4.59 -12.31
N LEU A 63 -9.86 -5.80 -11.76
CA LEU A 63 -10.43 -6.06 -10.44
C LEU A 63 -9.48 -7.00 -9.69
N SER A 64 -9.32 -6.79 -8.39
CA SER A 64 -8.52 -7.69 -7.56
C SER A 64 -9.04 -7.77 -6.14
N PHE A 65 -8.84 -8.93 -5.54
CA PHE A 65 -9.10 -9.21 -4.13
C PHE A 65 -7.80 -9.64 -3.45
N GLY A 66 -7.62 -9.21 -2.21
CA GLY A 66 -6.42 -9.49 -1.43
C GLY A 66 -6.74 -9.99 -0.05
N TYR A 67 -5.84 -10.79 0.48
CA TYR A 67 -5.83 -11.27 1.84
C TYR A 67 -4.43 -11.10 2.42
N THR A 68 -4.33 -10.53 3.61
CA THR A 68 -3.07 -10.41 4.35
C THR A 68 -3.25 -11.00 5.73
N ASP A 69 -2.31 -11.85 6.14
CA ASP A 69 -2.20 -12.39 7.49
C ASP A 69 -0.91 -11.88 8.13
N PHE A 70 -1.05 -11.14 9.23
CA PHE A 70 0.05 -10.71 10.06
C PHE A 70 0.20 -11.67 11.23
N ALA A 71 1.14 -12.60 11.15
CA ALA A 71 1.37 -13.64 12.16
C ALA A 71 2.10 -13.18 13.44
N GLY A 72 2.24 -11.87 13.65
CA GLY A 72 3.00 -11.30 14.78
C GLY A 72 2.39 -11.65 16.14
N GLU A 73 3.17 -12.25 17.04
CA GLU A 73 2.76 -12.67 18.38
C GLU A 73 2.26 -11.51 19.25
N LEU A 74 2.84 -10.29 19.08
CA LEU A 74 2.50 -9.10 19.87
C LEU A 74 1.21 -8.41 19.45
N TYR A 75 0.81 -8.55 18.19
CA TYR A 75 -0.33 -7.80 17.61
C TYR A 75 -1.57 -8.67 17.41
N GLY A 76 -1.51 -9.94 17.84
CA GLY A 76 -2.55 -10.91 17.54
C GLY A 76 -2.60 -11.22 16.03
N GLN A 77 -3.46 -12.16 15.65
CA GLN A 77 -3.68 -12.50 14.24
C GLN A 77 -4.53 -11.42 13.57
N ASN A 78 -3.90 -10.35 13.10
CA ASN A 78 -4.58 -9.33 12.31
C ASN A 78 -4.73 -9.81 10.87
N ARG A 79 -5.96 -9.87 10.39
CA ARG A 79 -6.30 -10.27 9.02
C ARG A 79 -6.87 -9.08 8.27
N ILE A 80 -6.33 -8.84 7.08
CA ILE A 80 -6.82 -7.78 6.21
C ILE A 80 -7.37 -8.39 4.93
N PHE A 81 -8.63 -8.07 4.64
CA PHE A 81 -9.26 -8.31 3.35
C PHE A 81 -9.26 -7.02 2.57
N SER A 82 -8.93 -7.09 1.31
CA SER A 82 -8.88 -5.92 0.43
C SER A 82 -9.53 -6.21 -0.91
N GLY A 83 -10.06 -5.17 -1.51
CA GLY A 83 -10.56 -5.19 -2.87
C GLY A 83 -10.13 -3.92 -3.59
N GLY A 84 -9.88 -4.02 -4.87
CA GLY A 84 -9.54 -2.88 -5.68
C GLY A 84 -9.98 -3.09 -7.12
N GLY A 85 -10.13 -1.99 -7.83
CA GLY A 85 -10.43 -2.04 -9.24
C GLY A 85 -10.35 -0.68 -9.89
N TYR A 86 -10.23 -0.69 -11.20
CA TYR A 86 -10.39 0.51 -12.01
C TYR A 86 -11.10 0.20 -13.32
N VAL A 87 -11.72 1.23 -13.87
CA VAL A 87 -12.23 1.26 -15.23
C VAL A 87 -11.72 2.52 -15.92
N ARG A 88 -11.14 2.36 -17.10
CA ARG A 88 -10.74 3.45 -17.98
C ARG A 88 -11.81 3.67 -19.04
N PHE A 89 -12.13 4.92 -19.31
CA PHE A 89 -13.16 5.29 -20.27
C PHE A 89 -12.77 6.58 -21.03
N ALA A 90 -13.41 6.78 -22.19
CA ALA A 90 -13.15 7.93 -23.07
C ALA A 90 -11.64 8.19 -23.29
N SER A 91 -10.81 7.14 -23.37
CA SER A 91 -9.36 7.12 -23.62
C SER A 91 -8.47 7.89 -22.62
N ARG A 92 -9.00 8.85 -21.88
CA ARG A 92 -8.23 9.75 -20.99
C ARG A 92 -8.69 9.74 -19.53
N HIS A 93 -9.78 9.06 -19.20
CA HIS A 93 -10.38 9.10 -17.88
C HIS A 93 -10.33 7.74 -17.22
N ALA A 94 -10.21 7.70 -15.90
CA ALA A 94 -10.36 6.50 -15.11
C ALA A 94 -11.12 6.78 -13.81
N LEU A 95 -11.94 5.82 -13.41
CA LEU A 95 -12.49 5.71 -12.08
C LEU A 95 -11.81 4.54 -11.38
N ILE A 96 -11.28 4.78 -10.20
CA ILE A 96 -10.49 3.81 -9.43
C ILE A 96 -11.11 3.69 -8.04
N VAL A 97 -11.29 2.45 -7.57
CA VAL A 97 -11.88 2.16 -6.26
C VAL A 97 -10.97 1.27 -5.45
N GLY A 98 -11.00 1.43 -4.14
CA GLY A 98 -10.29 0.60 -3.19
C GLY A 98 -11.11 0.38 -1.92
N MET A 99 -11.06 -0.81 -1.35
CA MET A 99 -11.68 -1.13 -0.08
C MET A 99 -10.73 -2.03 0.74
N GLN A 100 -10.71 -1.81 2.05
CA GLN A 100 -9.89 -2.61 2.96
C GLN A 100 -10.62 -2.79 4.28
N PHE A 101 -10.61 -4.02 4.78
CA PHE A 101 -11.22 -4.41 6.04
C PHE A 101 -10.17 -5.10 6.89
N ASN A 102 -9.84 -4.53 8.03
CA ASN A 102 -9.00 -5.15 9.02
C ASN A 102 -9.87 -5.77 10.12
N LEU A 103 -9.60 -7.04 10.43
CA LEU A 103 -10.25 -7.79 11.49
C LEU A 103 -9.18 -8.23 12.48
N ALA A 104 -9.13 -7.59 13.65
CA ALA A 104 -8.29 -8.02 14.75
C ALA A 104 -8.95 -9.17 15.54
N PRO A 105 -8.18 -9.98 16.28
CA PRO A 105 -8.75 -10.98 17.19
C PRO A 105 -9.60 -10.31 18.28
N PRO A 106 -10.56 -11.04 18.89
CA PRO A 106 -11.37 -10.49 19.98
C PRO A 106 -10.47 -10.09 21.14
N HIS A 107 -10.72 -8.91 21.70
CA HIS A 107 -10.03 -8.44 22.90
C HIS A 107 -10.74 -9.01 24.15
N ASN A 108 -9.96 -9.40 25.17
CA ASN A 108 -10.42 -10.15 26.34
C ASN A 108 -11.50 -9.48 27.22
N TYR A 109 -11.93 -8.26 26.91
CA TYR A 109 -12.84 -7.51 27.79
C TYR A 109 -14.32 -7.63 27.44
N ASN A 110 -14.72 -7.85 26.18
CA ASN A 110 -16.15 -7.88 25.80
C ASN A 110 -16.47 -8.74 24.57
N ASP A 111 -15.63 -9.71 24.18
CA ASP A 111 -15.81 -10.55 22.96
C ASP A 111 -16.01 -9.76 21.65
N LYS A 112 -15.83 -8.43 21.67
CA LYS A 112 -15.94 -7.59 20.48
C LYS A 112 -14.61 -7.59 19.73
N ARG A 113 -14.72 -7.72 18.42
CA ARG A 113 -13.54 -7.67 17.53
C ARG A 113 -13.30 -6.23 17.09
N PRO A 114 -12.16 -5.63 17.44
CA PRO A 114 -11.80 -4.34 16.88
C PRO A 114 -11.55 -4.47 15.38
N GLY A 115 -11.80 -3.39 14.64
CA GLY A 115 -11.62 -3.41 13.20
C GLY A 115 -11.50 -2.02 12.62
N THR A 116 -10.96 -1.97 11.41
CA THR A 116 -10.89 -0.76 10.60
C THR A 116 -11.41 -1.05 9.21
N GLN A 117 -12.22 -0.15 8.69
CA GLN A 117 -12.72 -0.16 7.32
C GLN A 117 -12.18 1.08 6.61
N ARG A 118 -11.73 0.91 5.39
CA ARG A 118 -11.25 1.99 4.52
C ARG A 118 -11.88 1.85 3.15
N TYR A 119 -12.31 2.96 2.59
CA TYR A 119 -12.87 3.08 1.24
C TYR A 119 -12.20 4.24 0.53
N ASP A 120 -11.63 3.98 -0.62
CA ASP A 120 -11.00 4.97 -1.49
C ASP A 120 -11.78 5.05 -2.81
N LEU A 121 -12.04 6.26 -3.26
CA LEU A 121 -12.59 6.55 -4.57
C LEU A 121 -11.70 7.58 -5.25
N ALA A 122 -11.18 7.25 -6.41
CA ALA A 122 -10.32 8.15 -7.15
C ALA A 122 -10.85 8.39 -8.57
N TYR A 123 -10.61 9.61 -9.05
CA TYR A 123 -10.78 9.98 -10.43
C TYR A 123 -9.43 10.40 -11.00
N GLY A 124 -9.12 9.86 -12.17
CA GLY A 124 -7.88 10.15 -12.87
C GLY A 124 -8.11 10.72 -14.27
N TYR A 125 -7.19 11.58 -14.69
CA TYR A 125 -7.18 12.18 -16.01
C TYR A 125 -5.78 12.09 -16.65
N ARG A 126 -5.70 11.55 -17.87
CA ARG A 126 -4.48 11.47 -18.67
C ARG A 126 -4.33 12.76 -19.49
N ILE A 127 -3.40 13.62 -19.07
CA ILE A 127 -3.09 14.90 -19.73
C ILE A 127 -2.46 14.66 -21.10
N SER A 128 -1.51 13.73 -21.15
CA SER A 128 -0.79 13.33 -22.38
C SER A 128 -0.50 11.83 -22.35
N ASP A 129 0.09 11.31 -23.39
CA ASP A 129 0.52 9.90 -23.42
C ASP A 129 1.63 9.58 -22.39
N ARG A 130 2.21 10.62 -21.79
CA ARG A 130 3.29 10.48 -20.82
C ARG A 130 2.93 10.92 -19.41
N VAL A 131 1.84 11.67 -19.20
CA VAL A 131 1.52 12.27 -17.90
C VAL A 131 0.06 12.08 -17.56
N ALA A 132 -0.19 11.61 -16.36
CA ALA A 132 -1.51 11.50 -15.77
C ALA A 132 -1.56 12.13 -14.37
N LEU A 133 -2.74 12.60 -13.98
CA LEU A 133 -3.06 13.12 -12.67
C LEU A 133 -4.24 12.31 -12.09
N ALA A 134 -4.31 12.24 -10.76
CA ALA A 134 -5.48 11.70 -10.08
C ALA A 134 -5.73 12.41 -8.75
N ALA A 135 -7.00 12.44 -8.35
CA ALA A 135 -7.43 12.83 -7.02
C ALA A 135 -8.21 11.68 -6.40
N THR A 136 -7.92 11.37 -5.14
CA THR A 136 -8.56 10.30 -4.37
C THR A 136 -9.25 10.91 -3.16
N GLY A 137 -10.51 10.56 -2.92
CA GLY A 137 -11.18 10.77 -1.65
C GLY A 137 -11.16 9.48 -0.84
N ARG A 138 -10.97 9.59 0.47
CA ARG A 138 -10.88 8.46 1.39
C ARG A 138 -11.87 8.63 2.53
N PHE A 139 -12.54 7.55 2.87
CA PHE A 139 -13.29 7.40 4.11
C PHE A 139 -12.77 6.21 4.89
N HIS A 140 -12.58 6.38 6.20
CA HIS A 140 -12.24 5.27 7.07
C HIS A 140 -13.04 5.30 8.36
N ARG A 141 -13.31 4.12 8.89
CA ARG A 141 -14.03 3.90 10.14
C ARG A 141 -13.26 2.92 11.00
N THR A 142 -13.07 3.28 12.26
CA THR A 142 -12.45 2.41 13.28
C THR A 142 -13.49 2.13 14.36
N TYR A 143 -13.58 0.88 14.82
CA TYR A 143 -14.52 0.45 15.84
C TYR A 143 -13.88 -0.56 16.78
N GLY A 144 -14.34 -0.60 18.04
CA GLY A 144 -13.95 -1.59 19.03
C GLY A 144 -12.51 -1.50 19.56
N HIS A 145 -11.78 -0.44 19.25
CA HIS A 145 -10.38 -0.27 19.69
C HIS A 145 -10.23 0.38 21.07
N PHE A 146 -11.27 1.01 21.58
CA PHE A 146 -11.21 1.78 22.82
C PHE A 146 -12.21 1.25 23.86
N ALA A 147 -11.92 1.50 25.12
CA ALA A 147 -12.73 1.05 26.24
C ALA A 147 -14.16 1.65 26.23
N ASP A 148 -14.35 2.80 25.60
CA ASP A 148 -15.65 3.48 25.44
C ASP A 148 -16.52 2.90 24.31
N GLU A 149 -15.98 1.90 23.55
CA GLU A 149 -16.65 1.28 22.40
C GLU A 149 -17.10 2.25 21.30
N ALA A 150 -16.63 3.48 21.31
CA ALA A 150 -17.01 4.47 20.32
C ALA A 150 -16.52 4.09 18.92
N ASN A 151 -17.34 4.39 17.91
CA ASN A 151 -16.96 4.28 16.52
C ASN A 151 -16.40 5.63 16.06
N TYR A 152 -15.23 5.61 15.47
CA TYR A 152 -14.58 6.80 14.96
C TYR A 152 -14.56 6.78 13.43
N ASN A 153 -14.98 7.90 12.84
CA ASN A 153 -14.95 8.10 11.39
C ASN A 153 -13.92 9.15 11.04
N GLY A 154 -13.19 8.92 9.98
CA GLY A 154 -12.22 9.86 9.46
C GLY A 154 -12.27 9.92 7.94
N GLY A 155 -11.56 10.87 7.38
CA GLY A 155 -11.48 11.05 5.95
C GLY A 155 -10.10 11.50 5.52
N GLY A 156 -9.82 11.37 4.24
CA GLY A 156 -8.58 11.81 3.65
C GLY A 156 -8.75 12.14 2.18
N ALA A 157 -7.73 12.75 1.62
CA ALA A 157 -7.65 13.02 0.20
C ALA A 157 -6.21 12.90 -0.29
N ASP A 158 -6.02 12.38 -1.50
CA ASP A 158 -4.71 12.32 -2.15
C ASP A 158 -4.76 13.07 -3.48
N VAL A 159 -3.65 13.71 -3.82
CA VAL A 159 -3.38 14.18 -5.18
C VAL A 159 -2.13 13.47 -5.66
N ALA A 160 -2.19 12.91 -6.85
CA ALA A 160 -1.13 12.10 -7.41
C ALA A 160 -0.83 12.48 -8.87
N VAL A 161 0.45 12.37 -9.23
CA VAL A 161 0.96 12.51 -10.59
C VAL A 161 1.74 11.24 -10.96
N PHE A 162 1.63 10.84 -12.20
CA PHE A 162 2.39 9.73 -12.76
C PHE A 162 2.90 10.12 -14.15
N SER A 163 4.18 9.85 -14.40
CA SER A 163 4.81 10.09 -15.68
C SER A 163 5.44 8.81 -16.21
N HIS A 164 5.21 8.52 -17.49
CA HIS A 164 5.76 7.38 -18.22
C HIS A 164 6.68 7.87 -19.33
N ILE A 165 7.98 7.60 -19.23
CA ILE A 165 9.03 8.15 -20.08
C ILE A 165 9.72 7.01 -20.83
N PRO A 166 9.51 6.84 -22.14
CA PRO A 166 10.31 5.91 -22.95
C PRO A 166 11.78 6.33 -22.95
N LEU A 167 12.67 5.38 -22.79
CA LEU A 167 14.12 5.62 -22.79
C LEU A 167 14.73 5.23 -24.15
N LEU A 168 15.62 6.07 -24.68
CA LEU A 168 16.17 5.90 -26.02
C LEU A 168 17.39 4.96 -26.08
N PHE A 169 18.01 4.65 -24.94
CA PHE A 169 19.24 3.85 -24.91
C PHE A 169 18.99 2.33 -24.99
N MET A 170 17.76 1.87 -24.79
CA MET A 170 17.37 0.47 -24.88
C MET A 170 15.93 0.39 -25.39
N GLU A 171 15.69 -0.40 -26.42
CA GLU A 171 14.37 -0.56 -27.01
C GLU A 171 13.36 -1.13 -25.97
N GLY A 172 12.21 -0.47 -25.87
CA GLY A 172 11.18 -0.83 -24.90
C GLY A 172 11.46 -0.48 -23.44
N ALA A 173 12.65 0.08 -23.12
CA ALA A 173 12.93 0.51 -21.76
C ALA A 173 12.15 1.78 -21.41
N THR A 174 11.66 1.83 -20.15
CA THR A 174 10.86 2.95 -19.67
C THR A 174 11.25 3.35 -18.25
N LEU A 175 11.19 4.66 -18.01
CA LEU A 175 11.29 5.23 -16.67
C LEU A 175 9.93 5.79 -16.28
N ASN A 176 9.37 5.27 -15.18
CA ASN A 176 8.20 5.86 -14.55
C ASN A 176 8.64 6.73 -13.38
N VAL A 177 8.04 7.90 -13.26
CA VAL A 177 8.21 8.79 -12.11
C VAL A 177 6.85 9.07 -11.51
N GLY A 178 6.71 8.87 -10.22
CA GLY A 178 5.47 9.07 -9.50
C GLY A 178 5.65 10.04 -8.33
N GLY A 179 4.61 10.82 -8.07
CA GLY A 179 4.50 11.66 -6.90
C GLY A 179 3.09 11.62 -6.35
N LYS A 180 2.97 11.65 -5.02
CA LYS A 180 1.69 11.71 -4.32
C LYS A 180 1.82 12.54 -3.06
N VAL A 181 0.79 13.30 -2.75
CA VAL A 181 0.62 13.93 -1.44
C VAL A 181 -0.70 13.46 -0.87
N ALA A 182 -0.64 12.79 0.28
CA ALA A 182 -1.80 12.31 1.00
C ALA A 182 -2.07 13.21 2.21
N PHE A 183 -3.35 13.51 2.44
CA PHE A 183 -3.86 14.24 3.58
C PHE A 183 -4.86 13.34 4.30
N ASP A 184 -4.65 13.09 5.58
CA ASP A 184 -5.58 12.34 6.40
C ASP A 184 -6.04 13.19 7.57
N ALA A 185 -7.37 13.30 7.74
CA ALA A 185 -8.00 13.98 8.85
C ALA A 185 -8.21 12.99 10.02
N PRO A 186 -8.17 13.48 11.26
CA PRO A 186 -8.32 12.65 12.44
C PRO A 186 -9.71 12.02 12.51
N TYR A 187 -9.78 10.87 13.15
CA TYR A 187 -11.03 10.15 13.37
C TYR A 187 -11.58 10.28 14.80
N SER A 188 -10.96 11.10 15.67
CA SER A 188 -11.55 11.46 16.97
C SER A 188 -11.08 12.83 17.45
N ALA A 189 -11.86 13.50 18.29
CA ALA A 189 -11.50 14.79 18.87
C ALA A 189 -10.27 14.69 19.80
N GLU A 190 -10.07 13.56 20.44
CA GLU A 190 -8.98 13.30 21.37
C GLU A 190 -7.67 12.97 20.64
N TYR A 191 -7.78 12.37 19.43
CA TYR A 191 -6.67 12.08 18.52
C TYR A 191 -6.72 12.99 17.30
N ASN A 192 -6.74 14.31 17.54
CA ASN A 192 -6.85 15.34 16.51
C ASN A 192 -5.53 15.46 15.69
N ARG A 193 -5.26 14.48 14.83
CA ARG A 193 -4.00 14.33 14.11
C ARG A 193 -4.23 14.41 12.62
N TYR A 194 -4.08 15.61 12.08
CA TYR A 194 -3.89 15.76 10.65
C TYR A 194 -2.52 15.22 10.28
N SER A 195 -2.45 14.39 9.26
CA SER A 195 -1.19 13.95 8.68
C SER A 195 -1.09 14.38 7.23
N ILE A 196 0.11 14.76 6.82
CA ILE A 196 0.48 15.04 5.44
C ILE A 196 1.60 14.08 5.07
N SER A 197 1.42 13.34 4.00
CA SER A 197 2.40 12.33 3.60
C SER A 197 2.77 12.49 2.11
N PRO A 198 3.75 13.35 1.79
CA PRO A 198 4.35 13.37 0.47
C PRO A 198 5.16 12.11 0.20
N SER A 199 5.06 11.59 -1.03
CA SER A 199 5.83 10.46 -1.53
C SER A 199 6.30 10.75 -2.94
N VAL A 200 7.51 10.32 -3.26
CA VAL A 200 8.09 10.39 -4.60
C VAL A 200 8.82 9.09 -4.91
N GLY A 201 8.80 8.66 -6.14
CA GLY A 201 9.51 7.45 -6.54
C GLY A 201 9.82 7.40 -8.03
N ALA A 202 10.63 6.41 -8.36
CA ALA A 202 10.99 6.08 -9.72
C ALA A 202 10.94 4.56 -9.92
N ALA A 203 10.56 4.13 -11.13
CA ALA A 203 10.60 2.73 -11.53
C ALA A 203 11.17 2.62 -12.94
N LEU A 204 12.23 1.84 -13.06
CA LEU A 204 12.91 1.56 -14.32
C LEU A 204 12.50 0.17 -14.81
N SER A 205 11.99 0.09 -16.03
CA SER A 205 11.66 -1.17 -16.70
C SER A 205 12.67 -1.43 -17.82
N MET A 206 13.32 -2.57 -17.80
CA MET A 206 14.36 -2.98 -18.72
C MET A 206 14.00 -4.32 -19.38
N PRO A 207 13.48 -4.33 -20.60
CA PRO A 207 13.28 -5.56 -21.37
C PRO A 207 14.63 -6.00 -21.99
N PHE A 208 15.18 -7.10 -21.50
CA PHE A 208 16.39 -7.72 -22.09
C PHE A 208 16.04 -8.54 -23.34
N SER A 209 14.80 -9.00 -23.42
CA SER A 209 14.17 -9.66 -24.58
C SER A 209 12.65 -9.64 -24.40
N ASP A 210 11.91 -10.11 -25.39
CA ASP A 210 10.45 -10.25 -25.29
C ASP A 210 10.00 -11.14 -24.12
N ALA A 211 10.85 -12.08 -23.72
CA ALA A 211 10.60 -13.02 -22.63
C ALA A 211 11.12 -12.56 -21.27
N HIS A 212 12.07 -11.63 -21.20
CA HIS A 212 12.81 -11.30 -19.99
C HIS A 212 12.76 -9.80 -19.71
N ILE A 213 12.05 -9.40 -18.66
CA ILE A 213 11.94 -8.00 -18.24
C ILE A 213 12.35 -7.89 -16.77
N LEU A 214 13.17 -6.90 -16.45
CA LEU A 214 13.52 -6.52 -15.09
C LEU A 214 12.97 -5.13 -14.79
N ASP A 215 12.14 -5.04 -13.76
CA ASP A 215 11.66 -3.77 -13.21
C ASP A 215 12.35 -3.52 -11.87
N ILE A 216 12.88 -2.29 -11.69
CA ILE A 216 13.45 -1.84 -10.41
C ILE A 216 12.68 -0.62 -9.98
N THR A 217 12.17 -0.60 -8.76
CA THR A 217 11.37 0.50 -8.22
C THR A 217 11.94 1.00 -6.90
N THR A 218 11.83 2.31 -6.68
CA THR A 218 12.20 2.96 -5.42
C THR A 218 11.16 4.00 -5.04
N GLU A 219 10.98 4.21 -3.74
CA GLU A 219 10.07 5.21 -3.20
C GLU A 219 10.65 5.81 -1.93
N LEU A 220 10.57 7.13 -1.81
CA LEU A 220 10.80 7.89 -0.59
C LEU A 220 9.48 8.49 -0.14
N ARG A 221 9.16 8.34 1.14
CA ARG A 221 7.97 8.89 1.77
C ARG A 221 8.36 9.62 3.03
N TYR A 222 7.79 10.78 3.21
CA TYR A 222 7.83 11.52 4.46
C TYR A 222 6.41 11.69 4.99
N GLY A 223 6.16 11.32 6.23
CA GLY A 223 4.88 11.52 6.90
C GLY A 223 5.07 12.50 8.05
N TYR A 224 4.33 13.60 8.01
CA TYR A 224 4.28 14.58 9.08
C TYR A 224 2.98 14.46 9.86
N SER A 225 3.08 14.31 11.17
CA SER A 225 1.95 14.45 12.09
C SER A 225 2.39 15.19 13.36
N LYS A 226 1.44 15.78 14.09
CA LYS A 226 1.76 16.53 15.33
C LYS A 226 2.53 15.71 16.38
N GLN A 227 2.58 14.40 16.29
CA GLN A 227 3.14 13.54 17.33
C GLN A 227 4.36 12.75 16.88
N SER A 228 4.50 12.48 15.59
CA SER A 228 5.69 11.79 15.08
C SER A 228 5.86 12.02 13.59
N ASP A 229 7.10 12.21 13.20
CA ASP A 229 7.51 12.23 11.81
C ASP A 229 7.96 10.83 11.42
N ILE A 230 7.64 10.44 10.18
CA ILE A 230 8.07 9.16 9.62
C ILE A 230 8.80 9.45 8.32
N PHE A 231 9.99 8.92 8.19
CA PHE A 231 10.69 8.87 6.91
C PHE A 231 10.85 7.41 6.50
N ALA A 232 10.37 7.05 5.31
CA ALA A 232 10.48 5.68 4.78
C ALA A 232 11.19 5.70 3.43
N ALA A 233 12.09 4.72 3.25
CA ALA A 233 12.74 4.42 1.99
C ALA A 233 12.41 2.97 1.59
N LYS A 234 11.95 2.78 0.35
CA LYS A 234 11.51 1.50 -0.18
C LYS A 234 12.25 1.20 -1.48
N LEU A 235 12.60 -0.07 -1.65
CA LEU A 235 13.28 -0.57 -2.86
C LEU A 235 12.70 -1.92 -3.23
N GLY A 236 12.51 -2.16 -4.51
CA GLY A 236 12.02 -3.43 -5.01
C GLY A 236 12.51 -3.75 -6.41
N ALA A 237 12.50 -5.04 -6.72
CA ALA A 237 12.77 -5.54 -8.05
C ALA A 237 11.75 -6.64 -8.42
N GLU A 238 11.30 -6.63 -9.67
CA GLU A 238 10.43 -7.64 -10.27
C GLU A 238 11.11 -8.16 -11.53
N TYR A 239 11.33 -9.47 -11.58
CA TYR A 239 11.76 -10.15 -12.80
C TYR A 239 10.57 -10.89 -13.40
N SER A 240 10.31 -10.62 -14.67
CA SER A 240 9.23 -11.21 -15.45
C SER A 240 9.78 -12.15 -16.50
N LEU A 241 9.30 -13.39 -16.48
CA LEU A 241 9.56 -14.40 -17.51
C LEU A 241 8.33 -14.58 -18.37
N MET A 242 8.46 -14.32 -19.68
CA MET A 242 7.41 -14.42 -20.71
C MET A 242 6.12 -13.63 -20.36
N ARG A 243 6.21 -12.67 -19.43
CA ARG A 243 5.06 -11.97 -18.84
C ARG A 243 4.03 -12.91 -18.21
N LEU A 244 4.45 -14.14 -17.91
CA LEU A 244 3.64 -15.19 -17.31
C LEU A 244 3.99 -15.43 -15.86
N VAL A 245 5.30 -15.57 -15.56
CA VAL A 245 5.82 -15.82 -14.20
C VAL A 245 6.60 -14.60 -13.74
N TYR A 246 6.40 -14.23 -12.49
CA TYR A 246 7.02 -13.06 -11.86
C TYR A 246 7.71 -13.49 -10.57
N LEU A 247 8.95 -13.07 -10.40
CA LEU A 247 9.70 -13.21 -9.15
C LEU A 247 10.03 -11.82 -8.61
N ARG A 248 9.90 -11.63 -7.30
CA ARG A 248 10.02 -10.32 -6.67
C ARG A 248 10.82 -10.38 -5.39
N VAL A 249 11.59 -9.33 -5.17
CA VAL A 249 12.29 -9.08 -3.91
C VAL A 249 12.23 -7.59 -3.59
N GLY A 250 12.31 -7.25 -2.31
CA GLY A 250 12.32 -5.86 -1.91
C GLY A 250 12.63 -5.66 -0.44
N GLY A 251 12.58 -4.42 -0.02
CA GLY A 251 12.75 -4.04 1.36
C GLY A 251 12.24 -2.64 1.63
N ASN A 252 11.93 -2.41 2.88
CA ASN A 252 11.48 -1.15 3.41
C ASN A 252 12.26 -0.84 4.69
N VAL A 253 12.67 0.40 4.84
CA VAL A 253 13.23 0.93 6.08
C VAL A 253 12.49 2.21 6.40
N ALA A 254 11.84 2.27 7.56
CA ALA A 254 11.15 3.43 8.06
C ALA A 254 11.79 3.89 9.38
N HIS A 255 12.13 5.16 9.44
CA HIS A 255 12.55 5.82 10.66
C HIS A 255 11.36 6.60 11.22
N VAL A 256 10.98 6.26 12.45
CA VAL A 256 9.89 6.89 13.19
C VAL A 256 10.52 7.82 14.24
N ALA A 257 9.88 8.95 14.56
CA ALA A 257 10.30 9.80 15.67
C ALA A 257 10.55 8.95 16.93
N ASP A 258 11.43 9.39 17.83
CA ASP A 258 11.94 8.66 18.99
C ASP A 258 13.01 7.59 18.68
N ASN A 259 13.74 7.75 17.56
CA ASN A 259 14.87 6.89 17.15
C ASN A 259 14.48 5.41 16.92
N GLN A 260 13.24 5.12 16.65
CA GLN A 260 12.82 3.77 16.27
C GLN A 260 12.97 3.57 14.77
N THR A 261 13.70 2.53 14.37
CA THR A 261 13.81 2.12 12.97
C THR A 261 13.11 0.79 12.78
N ILE A 262 12.11 0.78 11.90
CA ILE A 262 11.38 -0.41 11.49
C ILE A 262 11.84 -0.77 10.09
N GLY A 263 12.30 -1.99 9.91
CA GLY A 263 12.70 -2.50 8.60
C GLY A 263 12.21 -3.91 8.37
N TYR A 264 11.89 -4.22 7.12
CA TYR A 264 11.55 -5.57 6.71
C TYR A 264 12.05 -5.84 5.29
N ALA A 265 12.40 -7.09 5.03
CA ALA A 265 12.68 -7.61 3.70
C ALA A 265 11.42 -8.30 3.16
N THR A 266 11.32 -8.38 1.85
CA THR A 266 10.17 -8.98 1.18
C THR A 266 10.61 -9.86 0.02
N MET A 267 9.83 -10.90 -0.25
CA MET A 267 9.94 -11.72 -1.44
C MET A 267 8.55 -12.12 -1.91
N GLY A 268 8.44 -12.47 -3.17
CA GLY A 268 7.16 -12.91 -3.71
C GLY A 268 7.26 -13.49 -5.11
N ALA A 269 6.16 -14.08 -5.51
CA ALA A 269 5.98 -14.63 -6.84
C ALA A 269 4.60 -14.28 -7.37
N GLY A 270 4.44 -14.34 -8.69
CA GLY A 270 3.15 -14.13 -9.33
C GLY A 270 3.04 -14.92 -10.63
N ILE A 271 1.80 -15.21 -11.01
CA ILE A 271 1.47 -15.84 -12.29
C ILE A 271 0.36 -15.02 -12.94
N ARG A 272 0.51 -14.75 -14.24
CA ARG A 272 -0.55 -14.18 -15.08
C ARG A 272 -0.86 -15.15 -16.22
N PHE A 273 -2.12 -15.50 -16.33
CA PHE A 273 -2.57 -16.40 -17.38
C PHE A 273 -3.93 -15.94 -17.93
N PHE A 274 -4.00 -15.64 -19.21
CA PHE A 274 -5.14 -14.97 -19.85
C PHE A 274 -5.53 -13.68 -19.13
N HIS A 275 -6.68 -13.70 -18.45
CA HIS A 275 -7.25 -12.59 -17.69
C HIS A 275 -7.05 -12.74 -16.17
N PHE A 276 -6.40 -13.81 -15.73
CA PHE A 276 -6.20 -14.11 -14.31
C PHE A 276 -4.81 -13.71 -13.87
N GLN A 277 -4.75 -13.16 -12.68
CA GLN A 277 -3.50 -12.84 -11.97
C GLN A 277 -3.57 -13.43 -10.56
N PHE A 278 -2.50 -14.07 -10.14
CA PHE A 278 -2.32 -14.53 -8.77
C PHE A 278 -0.95 -14.10 -8.28
N ASP A 279 -0.89 -13.46 -7.11
CA ASP A 279 0.35 -12.99 -6.51
C ASP A 279 0.42 -13.43 -5.05
N VAL A 280 1.64 -13.76 -4.59
CA VAL A 280 1.96 -14.02 -3.20
C VAL A 280 3.15 -13.18 -2.79
N ALA A 281 3.10 -12.65 -1.57
CA ALA A 281 4.22 -11.99 -0.91
C ALA A 281 4.44 -12.56 0.49
N TYR A 282 5.71 -12.62 0.89
CA TYR A 282 6.15 -12.96 2.22
C TYR A 282 7.03 -11.84 2.75
N LEU A 283 6.71 -11.34 3.95
CA LEU A 283 7.41 -10.25 4.59
C LEU A 283 8.15 -10.77 5.82
N VAL A 284 9.43 -10.38 5.93
CA VAL A 284 10.34 -10.79 7.00
C VAL A 284 10.82 -9.56 7.75
N GLY A 285 10.21 -9.28 8.88
CA GLY A 285 10.58 -8.20 9.79
C GLY A 285 11.12 -8.71 11.12
N LYS A 286 11.45 -7.79 12.02
CA LYS A 286 11.79 -8.13 13.40
C LYS A 286 10.62 -8.83 14.10
N LYS A 287 10.93 -9.67 15.09
CA LYS A 287 9.94 -10.43 15.88
C LYS A 287 8.87 -9.56 16.56
N ASP A 288 9.25 -8.33 16.89
CA ASP A 288 8.39 -7.35 17.57
C ASP A 288 7.66 -6.41 16.60
N THR A 289 7.59 -6.75 15.31
CA THR A 289 6.89 -5.95 14.30
C THR A 289 5.78 -6.77 13.64
N PRO A 290 4.69 -6.13 13.17
CA PRO A 290 3.61 -6.82 12.48
C PRO A 290 4.07 -7.45 11.15
N PHE A 291 5.21 -7.04 10.62
CA PHE A 291 5.80 -7.58 9.39
C PHE A 291 6.60 -8.87 9.62
N HIS A 292 6.64 -9.39 10.86
CA HIS A 292 7.28 -10.67 11.15
C HIS A 292 6.44 -11.81 10.60
N ASN A 293 6.97 -12.52 9.61
CA ASN A 293 6.30 -13.67 8.98
C ASN A 293 4.90 -13.36 8.39
N ALA A 294 4.69 -12.15 7.88
CA ALA A 294 3.43 -11.81 7.25
C ALA A 294 3.32 -12.40 5.85
N VAL A 295 2.14 -12.92 5.52
CA VAL A 295 1.81 -13.47 4.20
C VAL A 295 0.71 -12.64 3.56
N GLN A 296 0.87 -12.35 2.27
CA GLN A 296 -0.13 -11.64 1.50
C GLN A 296 -0.42 -12.35 0.18
N LEU A 297 -1.69 -12.48 -0.14
CA LEU A 297 -2.20 -13.13 -1.34
C LEU A 297 -3.10 -12.19 -2.11
N ASN A 298 -3.00 -12.17 -3.44
CA ASN A 298 -3.93 -11.46 -4.31
C ASN A 298 -4.39 -12.35 -5.46
N PHE A 299 -5.66 -12.19 -5.79
CA PHE A 299 -6.27 -12.73 -6.99
C PHE A 299 -6.88 -11.59 -7.81
N GLY A 300 -6.55 -11.49 -9.08
CA GLY A 300 -6.98 -10.43 -9.97
C GLY A 300 -7.55 -10.92 -11.28
N LEU A 301 -8.37 -10.07 -11.89
CA LEU A 301 -8.96 -10.21 -13.21
C LEU A 301 -8.67 -8.94 -14.01
N ASP A 302 -8.25 -9.09 -15.26
CA ASP A 302 -7.99 -7.97 -16.17
C ASP A 302 -8.68 -8.18 -17.54
N PHE A 303 -9.23 -7.06 -18.09
CA PHE A 303 -9.94 -7.04 -19.38
C PHE A 303 -9.56 -5.83 -20.22
#